data_dc73525a1fcaba5c375b3ddfb94afd09
#
_entry.id   dc73525a1fcaba5c375b3ddfb94afd09
#
_cell.length_a   1.000
_cell.length_b   1.000
_cell.length_c   1.000
_cell.angle_alpha   90.00
_cell.angle_beta   90.00
_cell.angle_gamma   90.00
#
_symmetry.space_group_name_H-M   'P 1'
#
loop_
_entity.id
_entity.type
_entity.pdbx_description
1 polymer ?
#
loop_
_entity_poly.entity_id
_entity_poly.type
_entity_poly.pdbx_seq_one_letter_code
_entity_poly.pdbx_strand_id
1 'polypeptide(L)'
;MLQIAEKTFASRLLLGTGKYPSFEVQEKAVDISKAEILTFAVRRMDIFEPSQPNFLEQLDLEKYSLLPNTAGAKTAEEAVRIAKLAKASGLCDMVKVEVIGCDRTLLPDPIETLRASEMLLEEGFIVLPYTSDDVVLAKRLVNLGVHAIMPGASPIGSGKGIINPFNLRMIIEQSSVPVIVDAGIGSPKDAVYAMELGADGVLLNTAVSGAADPVRMAYAMKLAIEAGRLGFEAGRIPEKNYAVASSPNEGLFT
;
A
#
# COMPACT_ATOMS: atom_id res chain seq x y z
N MET A 1 -1.19 0.78 15.73
CA MET A 1 -0.87 1.92 14.88
C MET A 1 0.16 1.50 13.85
N LEU A 2 0.22 2.13 12.68
CA LEU A 2 1.27 1.93 11.66
C LEU A 2 2.37 2.96 11.91
N GLN A 3 3.64 2.52 11.97
CA GLN A 3 4.78 3.42 12.12
C GLN A 3 5.65 3.36 10.87
N ILE A 4 5.98 4.50 10.28
CA ILE A 4 6.90 4.63 9.14
C ILE A 4 7.90 5.72 9.49
N ALA A 5 9.18 5.38 9.61
CA ALA A 5 10.20 6.27 10.18
C ALA A 5 9.75 6.84 11.54
N GLU A 6 9.83 8.15 11.72
CA GLU A 6 9.41 8.87 12.93
C GLU A 6 7.90 9.13 13.02
N LYS A 7 7.13 8.80 11.96
CA LYS A 7 5.69 9.10 11.86
C LYS A 7 4.85 7.90 12.29
N THR A 8 3.76 8.18 13.00
CA THR A 8 2.80 7.17 13.46
C THR A 8 1.42 7.51 12.91
N PHE A 9 0.72 6.49 12.40
CA PHE A 9 -0.59 6.61 11.77
C PHE A 9 -1.59 5.68 12.47
N ALA A 10 -2.79 6.17 12.73
CA ALA A 10 -3.89 5.37 13.26
C ALA A 10 -4.44 4.43 12.18
N SER A 11 -4.54 4.93 10.95
CA SER A 11 -4.98 4.15 9.79
C SER A 11 -3.87 3.25 9.25
N ARG A 12 -4.25 2.01 8.90
CA ARG A 12 -3.41 1.07 8.17
C ARG A 12 -3.74 1.03 6.67
N LEU A 13 -4.71 1.86 6.25
CA LEU A 13 -5.08 2.08 4.86
C LEU A 13 -4.30 3.25 4.30
N LEU A 14 -3.53 3.01 3.23
CA LEU A 14 -2.95 4.03 2.38
C LEU A 14 -3.81 4.11 1.10
N LEU A 15 -4.19 5.31 0.69
CA LEU A 15 -5.13 5.48 -0.42
C LEU A 15 -4.51 6.25 -1.58
N GLY A 16 -4.63 5.68 -2.78
CA GLY A 16 -4.29 6.34 -4.03
C GLY A 16 -5.38 7.32 -4.47
N THR A 17 -4.95 8.40 -5.11
CA THR A 17 -5.82 9.51 -5.50
C THR A 17 -6.11 9.56 -7.00
N GLY A 18 -5.69 8.53 -7.74
CA GLY A 18 -5.86 8.50 -9.20
C GLY A 18 -7.13 7.82 -9.67
N LYS A 19 -7.65 8.26 -10.85
CA LYS A 19 -8.70 7.60 -11.60
C LYS A 19 -10.11 7.61 -10.99
N TYR A 20 -10.40 8.50 -10.06
CA TYR A 20 -11.78 8.71 -9.61
C TYR A 20 -12.62 9.40 -10.70
N PRO A 21 -13.93 9.13 -10.76
CA PRO A 21 -14.80 9.72 -11.78
C PRO A 21 -14.97 11.25 -11.64
N SER A 22 -14.86 11.78 -10.42
CA SER A 22 -14.84 13.21 -10.15
C SER A 22 -14.07 13.51 -8.86
N PHE A 23 -13.70 14.77 -8.68
CA PHE A 23 -13.07 15.24 -7.45
C PHE A 23 -13.98 15.04 -6.23
N GLU A 24 -15.27 15.37 -6.35
CA GLU A 24 -16.25 15.20 -5.27
C GLU A 24 -16.34 13.74 -4.77
N VAL A 25 -16.33 12.77 -5.71
CA VAL A 25 -16.32 11.33 -5.35
C VAL A 25 -15.02 10.96 -4.68
N GLN A 26 -13.90 11.48 -5.12
CA GLN A 26 -12.58 11.25 -4.53
C GLN A 26 -12.51 11.80 -3.11
N GLU A 27 -12.92 13.05 -2.89
CA GLU A 27 -12.93 13.68 -1.58
C GLU A 27 -13.77 12.87 -0.57
N LYS A 28 -14.99 12.48 -0.96
CA LYS A 28 -15.86 11.63 -0.14
C LYS A 28 -15.25 10.27 0.15
N ALA A 29 -14.59 9.65 -0.83
CA ALA A 29 -13.93 8.36 -0.65
C ALA A 29 -12.71 8.48 0.30
N VAL A 30 -11.91 9.53 0.15
CA VAL A 30 -10.78 9.81 1.05
C VAL A 30 -11.29 10.05 2.48
N ASP A 31 -12.29 10.90 2.67
CA ASP A 31 -12.80 11.19 4.02
C ASP A 31 -13.37 9.96 4.72
N ILE A 32 -14.20 9.17 4.04
CA ILE A 32 -14.83 7.99 4.65
C ILE A 32 -13.84 6.85 4.89
N SER A 33 -12.76 6.77 4.10
CA SER A 33 -11.69 5.77 4.26
C SER A 33 -10.89 5.97 5.53
N LYS A 34 -10.84 7.18 6.04
CA LYS A 34 -9.97 7.61 7.15
C LYS A 34 -8.48 7.32 6.89
N ALA A 35 -8.08 7.26 5.61
CA ALA A 35 -6.68 7.16 5.26
C ALA A 35 -5.94 8.43 5.67
N GLU A 36 -4.81 8.27 6.34
CA GLU A 36 -3.94 9.39 6.75
C GLU A 36 -2.76 9.57 5.79
N ILE A 37 -2.51 8.59 4.92
CA ILE A 37 -1.47 8.63 3.88
C ILE A 37 -2.14 8.58 2.50
N LEU A 38 -1.87 9.60 1.68
CA LEU A 38 -2.38 9.67 0.30
C LEU A 38 -1.23 9.56 -0.70
N THR A 39 -1.36 8.64 -1.67
CA THR A 39 -0.36 8.48 -2.73
C THR A 39 -0.86 8.98 -4.08
N PHE A 40 0.06 9.56 -4.84
CA PHE A 40 -0.20 10.09 -6.17
C PHE A 40 1.06 10.00 -7.04
N ALA A 41 0.87 9.93 -8.36
CA ALA A 41 1.98 9.94 -9.30
C ALA A 41 2.44 11.38 -9.58
N VAL A 42 3.70 11.69 -9.31
CA VAL A 42 4.28 13.03 -9.54
C VAL A 42 4.13 13.45 -11.01
N ARG A 43 4.32 12.53 -11.95
CA ARG A 43 4.15 12.81 -13.41
C ARG A 43 2.74 13.24 -13.82
N ARG A 44 1.73 13.02 -12.97
CA ARG A 44 0.34 13.46 -13.22
C ARG A 44 0.04 14.82 -12.62
N MET A 45 0.99 15.39 -11.92
CA MET A 45 0.88 16.75 -11.43
C MET A 45 1.36 17.68 -12.55
N ASP A 46 0.46 18.52 -13.00
CA ASP A 46 0.79 19.61 -13.94
C ASP A 46 1.51 20.72 -13.16
N ILE A 47 2.77 20.45 -12.79
CA ILE A 47 3.58 21.33 -11.92
C ILE A 47 3.92 22.64 -12.66
N PHE A 48 3.88 22.63 -14.00
CA PHE A 48 4.38 23.72 -14.82
C PHE A 48 3.30 24.52 -15.57
N GLU A 49 2.11 23.94 -15.81
CA GLU A 49 0.96 24.60 -16.44
C GLU A 49 -0.33 24.12 -15.79
N PRO A 50 -0.86 24.79 -14.76
CA PRO A 50 -2.12 24.39 -14.14
C PRO A 50 -3.29 24.70 -15.06
N SER A 51 -3.55 23.81 -16.01
CA SER A 51 -4.72 23.91 -16.89
C SER A 51 -6.03 23.52 -16.19
N GLN A 52 -5.93 22.84 -15.07
CA GLN A 52 -7.04 22.52 -14.14
C GLN A 52 -6.54 22.57 -12.69
N PRO A 53 -7.40 22.88 -11.71
CA PRO A 53 -7.03 22.85 -10.31
C PRO A 53 -6.42 21.49 -9.96
N ASN A 54 -5.19 21.49 -9.47
CA ASN A 54 -4.55 20.28 -9.04
C ASN A 54 -5.36 19.71 -7.87
N PHE A 55 -5.59 18.41 -7.91
CA PHE A 55 -6.26 17.67 -6.83
C PHE A 55 -5.69 18.00 -5.44
N LEU A 56 -4.36 18.20 -5.32
CA LEU A 56 -3.73 18.57 -4.05
C LEU A 56 -4.14 19.98 -3.56
N GLU A 57 -4.45 20.91 -4.46
CA GLU A 57 -4.89 22.26 -4.11
C GLU A 57 -6.29 22.30 -3.48
N GLN A 58 -7.06 21.23 -3.69
CA GLN A 58 -8.43 21.10 -3.22
C GLN A 58 -8.53 20.31 -1.90
N LEU A 59 -7.43 19.66 -1.47
CA LEU A 59 -7.34 18.96 -0.20
C LEU A 59 -6.76 19.84 0.88
N ASP A 60 -7.25 19.65 2.10
CA ASP A 60 -6.61 20.17 3.30
C ASP A 60 -5.37 19.30 3.59
N LEU A 61 -4.23 19.70 3.02
CA LEU A 61 -2.98 18.95 3.10
C LEU A 61 -2.43 18.81 4.52
N GLU A 62 -2.89 19.62 5.46
CA GLU A 62 -2.49 19.51 6.88
C GLU A 62 -3.04 18.23 7.53
N LYS A 63 -4.12 17.67 6.97
CA LYS A 63 -4.74 16.43 7.46
C LYS A 63 -4.06 15.15 6.99
N TYR A 64 -3.22 15.23 5.96
CA TYR A 64 -2.70 14.05 5.29
C TYR A 64 -1.17 14.07 5.19
N SER A 65 -0.56 12.91 5.36
CA SER A 65 0.81 12.69 4.92
C SER A 65 0.81 12.29 3.45
N LEU A 66 1.62 13.00 2.66
CA LEU A 66 1.73 12.76 1.24
C LEU A 66 2.79 11.69 0.94
N LEU A 67 2.46 10.78 0.04
CA LEU A 67 3.35 9.74 -0.46
C LEU A 67 3.42 9.84 -2.00
N PRO A 68 4.18 10.80 -2.56
CA PRO A 68 4.43 10.86 -4.00
C PRO A 68 5.08 9.56 -4.47
N ASN A 69 4.70 9.07 -5.66
CA ASN A 69 5.30 7.90 -6.26
C ASN A 69 6.02 8.25 -7.57
N THR A 70 7.02 7.43 -7.92
CA THR A 70 7.83 7.60 -9.12
C THR A 70 7.28 6.84 -10.32
N ALA A 71 5.97 6.59 -10.36
CA ALA A 71 5.30 5.85 -11.44
C ALA A 71 5.67 6.37 -12.82
N GLY A 72 5.99 5.43 -13.70
CA GLY A 72 6.47 5.71 -15.07
C GLY A 72 7.98 5.81 -15.20
N ALA A 73 8.74 5.74 -14.11
CA ALA A 73 10.19 5.56 -14.19
C ALA A 73 10.54 4.17 -14.74
N LYS A 74 11.56 4.11 -15.58
CA LYS A 74 12.12 2.88 -16.15
C LYS A 74 13.52 2.58 -15.64
N THR A 75 14.17 3.57 -15.06
CA THR A 75 15.52 3.46 -14.48
C THR A 75 15.56 4.09 -13.09
N ALA A 76 16.58 3.76 -12.31
CA ALA A 76 16.83 4.34 -11.00
C ALA A 76 16.99 5.85 -11.09
N GLU A 77 17.74 6.35 -12.07
CA GLU A 77 18.00 7.77 -12.28
C GLU A 77 16.70 8.54 -12.59
N GLU A 78 15.78 7.95 -13.35
CA GLU A 78 14.47 8.55 -13.59
C GLU A 78 13.63 8.63 -12.30
N ALA A 79 13.62 7.56 -11.50
CA ALA A 79 12.91 7.53 -10.22
C ALA A 79 13.44 8.60 -9.26
N VAL A 80 14.75 8.70 -9.11
CA VAL A 80 15.42 9.72 -8.28
C VAL A 80 15.07 11.13 -8.75
N ARG A 81 15.11 11.38 -10.05
CA ARG A 81 14.75 12.68 -10.62
C ARG A 81 13.31 13.08 -10.31
N ILE A 82 12.36 12.11 -10.44
CA ILE A 82 10.95 12.35 -10.12
C ILE A 82 10.77 12.62 -8.62
N ALA A 83 11.42 11.86 -7.75
CA ALA A 83 11.37 12.08 -6.31
C ALA A 83 11.92 13.45 -5.90
N LYS A 84 13.04 13.86 -6.48
CA LYS A 84 13.63 15.20 -6.25
C LYS A 84 12.71 16.34 -6.68
N LEU A 85 11.96 16.18 -7.78
CA LEU A 85 10.96 17.16 -8.21
C LEU A 85 9.83 17.29 -7.16
N ALA A 86 9.34 16.19 -6.60
CA ALA A 86 8.34 16.24 -5.55
C ALA A 86 8.87 16.95 -4.28
N LYS A 87 10.09 16.64 -3.86
CA LYS A 87 10.73 17.29 -2.71
C LYS A 87 10.95 18.77 -2.94
N ALA A 88 11.43 19.16 -4.12
CA ALA A 88 11.65 20.56 -4.50
C ALA A 88 10.35 21.39 -4.53
N SER A 89 9.21 20.74 -4.78
CA SER A 89 7.89 21.39 -4.70
C SER A 89 7.34 21.50 -3.27
N GLY A 90 8.14 21.15 -2.26
CA GLY A 90 7.77 21.27 -0.84
C GLY A 90 6.75 20.23 -0.36
N LEU A 91 6.49 19.18 -1.12
CA LEU A 91 5.42 18.21 -0.81
C LEU A 91 5.76 17.32 0.37
N CYS A 92 6.85 16.57 0.31
CA CYS A 92 7.35 15.77 1.44
C CYS A 92 8.69 15.09 1.13
N ASP A 93 9.33 14.52 2.17
CA ASP A 93 10.54 13.70 2.07
C ASP A 93 10.23 12.20 1.88
N MET A 94 8.98 11.78 2.04
CA MET A 94 8.56 10.40 1.87
C MET A 94 8.28 10.13 0.40
N VAL A 95 8.76 8.98 -0.11
CA VAL A 95 8.58 8.61 -1.51
C VAL A 95 8.28 7.11 -1.66
N LYS A 96 7.28 6.78 -2.45
CA LYS A 96 7.06 5.43 -2.96
C LYS A 96 7.89 5.25 -4.22
N VAL A 97 8.91 4.41 -4.14
CA VAL A 97 9.78 4.11 -5.28
C VAL A 97 9.10 3.07 -6.17
N GLU A 98 8.89 3.42 -7.42
CA GLU A 98 8.23 2.58 -8.41
C GLU A 98 9.03 2.67 -9.72
N VAL A 99 9.80 1.61 -10.04
CA VAL A 99 10.54 1.46 -11.29
C VAL A 99 10.00 0.25 -12.02
N ILE A 100 9.36 0.45 -13.16
CA ILE A 100 8.60 -0.58 -13.86
C ILE A 100 9.47 -1.29 -14.88
N GLY A 101 9.72 -2.61 -14.68
CA GLY A 101 10.48 -3.47 -15.57
C GLY A 101 9.66 -4.06 -16.72
N CYS A 102 8.33 -4.14 -16.59
CA CYS A 102 7.46 -4.75 -17.60
C CYS A 102 6.17 -3.96 -17.80
N ASP A 103 5.97 -3.39 -18.98
CA ASP A 103 4.80 -2.56 -19.30
C ASP A 103 3.47 -3.34 -19.31
N ARG A 104 3.50 -4.65 -19.54
CA ARG A 104 2.29 -5.48 -19.58
C ARG A 104 1.79 -5.88 -18.19
N THR A 105 2.71 -6.11 -17.26
CA THR A 105 2.39 -6.59 -15.92
C THR A 105 2.50 -5.49 -14.87
N LEU A 106 3.20 -4.41 -15.18
CA LEU A 106 3.59 -3.35 -14.25
C LEU A 106 4.35 -3.89 -13.03
N LEU A 107 5.03 -5.03 -13.20
CA LEU A 107 5.93 -5.54 -12.17
C LEU A 107 7.20 -4.67 -12.12
N PRO A 108 7.72 -4.44 -10.92
CA PRO A 108 8.91 -3.62 -10.75
C PRO A 108 10.16 -4.32 -11.25
N ASP A 109 11.13 -3.54 -11.73
CA ASP A 109 12.48 -4.02 -12.00
C ASP A 109 13.23 -4.18 -10.67
N PRO A 110 13.68 -5.39 -10.30
CA PRO A 110 14.30 -5.63 -9.01
C PRO A 110 15.64 -4.93 -8.84
N ILE A 111 16.42 -4.81 -9.91
CA ILE A 111 17.76 -4.20 -9.90
C ILE A 111 17.63 -2.69 -9.80
N GLU A 112 16.82 -2.10 -10.67
CA GLU A 112 16.61 -0.66 -10.70
C GLU A 112 15.87 -0.15 -9.45
N THR A 113 14.96 -0.94 -8.88
CA THR A 113 14.30 -0.61 -7.61
C THR A 113 15.30 -0.57 -6.45
N LEU A 114 16.23 -1.54 -6.39
CA LEU A 114 17.27 -1.56 -5.36
C LEU A 114 18.21 -0.35 -5.50
N ARG A 115 18.70 -0.07 -6.72
CA ARG A 115 19.55 1.10 -7.01
C ARG A 115 18.86 2.43 -6.70
N ALA A 116 17.62 2.59 -7.13
CA ALA A 116 16.85 3.82 -6.86
C ALA A 116 16.67 4.02 -5.35
N SER A 117 16.40 2.95 -4.61
CA SER A 117 16.24 3.00 -3.15
C SER A 117 17.55 3.43 -2.47
N GLU A 118 18.69 2.88 -2.88
CA GLU A 118 20.01 3.27 -2.37
C GLU A 118 20.29 4.76 -2.59
N MET A 119 20.17 5.22 -3.82
CA MET A 119 20.38 6.62 -4.18
C MET A 119 19.47 7.58 -3.41
N LEU A 120 18.22 7.22 -3.19
CA LEU A 120 17.25 8.05 -2.46
C LEU A 120 17.51 8.08 -0.96
N LEU A 121 17.97 6.96 -0.38
CA LEU A 121 18.41 6.93 1.02
C LEU A 121 19.62 7.83 1.26
N GLU A 122 20.62 7.83 0.35
CA GLU A 122 21.78 8.73 0.40
C GLU A 122 21.38 10.21 0.34
N GLU A 123 20.27 10.53 -0.36
CA GLU A 123 19.70 11.88 -0.47
C GLU A 123 18.76 12.26 0.72
N GLY A 124 18.66 11.37 1.72
CA GLY A 124 17.88 11.59 2.93
C GLY A 124 16.36 11.52 2.73
N PHE A 125 15.88 10.71 1.78
CA PHE A 125 14.47 10.42 1.63
C PHE A 125 14.00 9.32 2.60
N ILE A 126 12.72 9.39 2.99
CA ILE A 126 12.01 8.28 3.59
C ILE A 126 11.51 7.37 2.46
N VAL A 127 12.16 6.22 2.27
CA VAL A 127 12.01 5.38 1.08
C VAL A 127 11.10 4.19 1.35
N LEU A 128 10.05 4.04 0.52
CA LEU A 128 9.09 2.93 0.53
C LEU A 128 9.07 2.29 -0.87
N PRO A 129 9.89 1.27 -1.16
CA PRO A 129 9.95 0.65 -2.48
C PRO A 129 8.76 -0.28 -2.75
N TYR A 130 8.10 -0.09 -3.90
CA TYR A 130 7.22 -1.08 -4.50
C TYR A 130 8.08 -2.22 -5.07
N THR A 131 7.81 -3.44 -4.66
CA THR A 131 8.54 -4.63 -5.06
C THR A 131 7.59 -5.77 -5.43
N SER A 132 8.11 -6.81 -6.08
CA SER A 132 7.39 -8.07 -6.21
C SER A 132 7.36 -8.83 -4.87
N ASP A 133 6.74 -10.00 -4.87
CA ASP A 133 6.74 -10.94 -3.75
C ASP A 133 8.05 -11.77 -3.63
N ASP A 134 9.15 -11.24 -4.16
CA ASP A 134 10.48 -11.85 -4.02
C ASP A 134 11.04 -11.63 -2.62
N VAL A 135 11.10 -12.71 -1.85
CA VAL A 135 11.59 -12.72 -0.45
C VAL A 135 13.05 -12.27 -0.35
N VAL A 136 13.88 -12.63 -1.34
CA VAL A 136 15.32 -12.27 -1.34
C VAL A 136 15.51 -10.79 -1.61
N LEU A 137 14.79 -10.24 -2.59
CA LEU A 137 14.80 -8.81 -2.88
C LEU A 137 14.27 -8.00 -1.69
N ALA A 138 13.16 -8.42 -1.10
CA ALA A 138 12.60 -7.77 0.09
C ALA A 138 13.63 -7.69 1.23
N LYS A 139 14.34 -8.78 1.50
CA LYS A 139 15.42 -8.81 2.49
C LYS A 139 16.58 -7.87 2.15
N ARG A 140 16.96 -7.78 0.88
CA ARG A 140 18.02 -6.85 0.44
C ARG A 140 17.60 -5.40 0.65
N LEU A 141 16.35 -5.04 0.32
CA LEU A 141 15.80 -3.72 0.55
C LEU A 141 15.77 -3.35 2.04
N VAL A 142 15.32 -4.28 2.89
CA VAL A 142 15.34 -4.09 4.36
C VAL A 142 16.76 -3.85 4.87
N ASN A 143 17.72 -4.66 4.43
CA ASN A 143 19.13 -4.51 4.83
C ASN A 143 19.77 -3.22 4.31
N LEU A 144 19.25 -2.65 3.24
CA LEU A 144 19.67 -1.34 2.71
C LEU A 144 19.24 -0.19 3.63
N GLY A 145 18.22 -0.39 4.46
CA GLY A 145 17.71 0.61 5.39
C GLY A 145 16.48 1.37 4.92
N VAL A 146 15.67 0.78 4.03
CA VAL A 146 14.38 1.38 3.65
C VAL A 146 13.43 1.46 4.85
N HIS A 147 12.47 2.36 4.81
CA HIS A 147 11.60 2.68 5.94
C HIS A 147 10.30 1.85 5.99
N ALA A 148 9.94 1.24 4.89
CA ALA A 148 8.90 0.22 4.75
C ALA A 148 9.15 -0.53 3.44
N ILE A 149 8.57 -1.72 3.25
CA ILE A 149 8.55 -2.42 1.96
C ILE A 149 7.11 -2.61 1.48
N MET A 150 6.92 -2.55 0.17
CA MET A 150 5.60 -2.58 -0.44
C MET A 150 5.49 -3.71 -1.49
N PRO A 151 5.39 -4.98 -1.04
CA PRO A 151 5.24 -6.11 -1.95
C PRO A 151 3.87 -6.10 -2.64
N GLY A 152 3.85 -6.35 -3.95
CA GLY A 152 2.63 -6.52 -4.71
C GLY A 152 1.93 -7.84 -4.39
N ALA A 153 0.61 -7.80 -4.13
CA ALA A 153 -0.22 -8.99 -4.02
C ALA A 153 -0.40 -9.70 -5.39
N SER A 154 -0.54 -8.91 -6.44
CA SER A 154 -0.60 -9.27 -7.84
C SER A 154 -0.37 -8.03 -8.71
N PRO A 155 -0.26 -8.13 -10.05
CA PRO A 155 0.00 -6.98 -10.90
C PRO A 155 -0.94 -5.80 -10.67
N ILE A 156 -0.41 -4.58 -10.75
CA ILE A 156 -1.14 -3.33 -10.53
C ILE A 156 -2.46 -3.31 -11.33
N GLY A 157 -3.58 -3.01 -10.66
CA GLY A 157 -4.88 -2.89 -11.29
C GLY A 157 -5.53 -4.20 -11.75
N SER A 158 -4.91 -5.36 -11.48
CA SER A 158 -5.44 -6.67 -11.88
C SER A 158 -6.64 -7.14 -11.06
N GLY A 159 -6.77 -6.69 -9.80
CA GLY A 159 -7.84 -7.10 -8.90
C GLY A 159 -7.85 -8.61 -8.58
N LYS A 160 -6.73 -9.30 -8.77
CA LYS A 160 -6.63 -10.76 -8.57
C LYS A 160 -6.44 -11.17 -7.12
N GLY A 161 -6.23 -10.20 -6.22
CA GLY A 161 -5.94 -10.46 -4.83
C GLY A 161 -4.52 -11.01 -4.61
N ILE A 162 -4.32 -11.70 -3.51
CA ILE A 162 -3.03 -12.28 -3.14
C ILE A 162 -2.84 -13.61 -3.87
N ILE A 163 -1.90 -13.63 -4.83
CA ILE A 163 -1.61 -14.84 -5.63
C ILE A 163 -0.68 -15.79 -4.87
N ASN A 164 0.30 -15.25 -4.15
CA ASN A 164 1.30 -16.04 -3.45
C ASN A 164 1.35 -15.66 -1.96
N PRO A 165 0.44 -16.18 -1.14
CA PRO A 165 0.41 -15.87 0.28
C PRO A 165 1.61 -16.41 1.05
N PHE A 166 2.28 -17.46 0.55
CA PHE A 166 3.48 -18.00 1.17
C PHE A 166 4.62 -16.99 1.16
N ASN A 167 4.94 -16.42 0.00
CA ASN A 167 6.01 -15.44 -0.11
C ASN A 167 5.72 -14.17 0.70
N LEU A 168 4.47 -13.67 0.64
CA LEU A 168 4.07 -12.52 1.45
C LEU A 168 4.26 -12.78 2.95
N ARG A 169 3.88 -13.95 3.43
CA ARG A 169 4.09 -14.33 4.84
C ARG A 169 5.58 -14.35 5.17
N MET A 170 6.42 -14.93 4.32
CA MET A 170 7.86 -14.95 4.53
C MET A 170 8.47 -13.55 4.57
N ILE A 171 8.01 -12.64 3.72
CA ILE A 171 8.42 -11.24 3.74
C ILE A 171 8.02 -10.59 5.06
N ILE A 172 6.77 -10.76 5.50
CA ILE A 172 6.24 -10.19 6.74
C ILE A 172 7.01 -10.70 7.96
N GLU A 173 7.21 -12.00 8.06
CA GLU A 173 7.89 -12.63 9.20
C GLU A 173 9.38 -12.24 9.31
N GLN A 174 10.05 -11.97 8.18
CA GLN A 174 11.48 -11.65 8.13
C GLN A 174 11.78 -10.15 8.10
N SER A 175 10.77 -9.30 7.95
CA SER A 175 10.98 -7.87 7.86
C SER A 175 11.15 -7.23 9.23
N SER A 176 12.16 -6.36 9.36
CA SER A 176 12.34 -5.48 10.51
C SER A 176 11.70 -4.10 10.32
N VAL A 177 11.10 -3.86 9.15
CA VAL A 177 10.38 -2.62 8.81
C VAL A 177 8.95 -2.96 8.43
N PRO A 178 8.00 -2.00 8.46
CA PRO A 178 6.61 -2.24 8.09
C PRO A 178 6.47 -2.83 6.69
N VAL A 179 5.58 -3.81 6.56
CA VAL A 179 5.21 -4.42 5.29
C VAL A 179 3.82 -3.93 4.90
N ILE A 180 3.74 -3.20 3.80
CA ILE A 180 2.49 -2.64 3.27
C ILE A 180 2.16 -3.38 1.98
N VAL A 181 1.13 -4.21 1.98
CA VAL A 181 0.71 -4.92 0.76
C VAL A 181 0.17 -3.90 -0.25
N ASP A 182 0.79 -3.86 -1.43
CA ASP A 182 0.47 -2.91 -2.49
C ASP A 182 0.05 -3.67 -3.75
N ALA A 183 -0.77 -3.03 -4.58
CA ALA A 183 -1.21 -3.54 -5.87
C ALA A 183 -2.04 -4.85 -5.82
N GLY A 184 -2.86 -5.03 -6.83
CA GLY A 184 -3.58 -6.28 -7.08
C GLY A 184 -4.75 -6.60 -6.15
N ILE A 185 -4.92 -5.90 -5.04
CA ILE A 185 -6.09 -6.02 -4.18
C ILE A 185 -7.34 -5.60 -4.99
N GLY A 186 -8.35 -6.45 -5.01
CA GLY A 186 -9.57 -6.23 -5.80
C GLY A 186 -10.83 -6.09 -4.98
N SER A 187 -10.83 -6.60 -3.76
CA SER A 187 -12.03 -6.63 -2.91
C SER A 187 -11.68 -6.54 -1.41
N PRO A 188 -12.67 -6.22 -0.54
CA PRO A 188 -12.48 -6.25 0.91
C PRO A 188 -11.93 -7.57 1.44
N LYS A 189 -12.31 -8.72 0.85
CA LYS A 189 -11.78 -10.04 1.20
C LYS A 189 -10.25 -10.09 1.09
N ASP A 190 -9.69 -9.51 0.04
CA ASP A 190 -8.24 -9.54 -0.18
C ASP A 190 -7.52 -8.65 0.85
N ALA A 191 -8.13 -7.52 1.22
CA ALA A 191 -7.61 -6.61 2.24
C ALA A 191 -7.63 -7.25 3.64
N VAL A 192 -8.74 -7.95 4.01
CA VAL A 192 -8.79 -8.76 5.23
C VAL A 192 -7.65 -9.77 5.24
N TYR A 193 -7.50 -10.52 4.14
CA TYR A 193 -6.51 -11.58 4.05
C TYR A 193 -5.07 -11.05 4.16
N ALA A 194 -4.75 -9.91 3.55
CA ALA A 194 -3.46 -9.26 3.73
C ALA A 194 -3.16 -8.96 5.19
N MET A 195 -4.14 -8.41 5.91
CA MET A 195 -4.00 -8.08 7.33
C MET A 195 -3.91 -9.32 8.22
N GLU A 196 -4.67 -10.39 7.92
CA GLU A 196 -4.61 -11.67 8.64
C GLU A 196 -3.28 -12.42 8.40
N LEU A 197 -2.60 -12.19 7.27
CA LEU A 197 -1.22 -12.66 7.07
C LEU A 197 -0.20 -11.95 7.96
N GLY A 198 -0.59 -10.81 8.57
CA GLY A 198 0.25 -10.02 9.45
C GLY A 198 0.81 -8.74 8.82
N ALA A 199 0.36 -8.34 7.65
CA ALA A 199 0.78 -7.07 7.04
C ALA A 199 0.50 -5.88 7.98
N ASP A 200 1.35 -4.86 7.91
CA ASP A 200 1.22 -3.65 8.71
C ASP A 200 0.24 -2.65 8.13
N GLY A 201 0.05 -2.70 6.81
CA GLY A 201 -0.89 -1.86 6.10
C GLY A 201 -1.20 -2.39 4.70
N VAL A 202 -2.14 -1.73 4.04
CA VAL A 202 -2.54 -2.02 2.65
C VAL A 202 -2.64 -0.71 1.89
N LEU A 203 -2.05 -0.64 0.70
CA LEU A 203 -2.21 0.48 -0.22
C LEU A 203 -3.19 0.11 -1.33
N LEU A 204 -4.22 0.92 -1.50
CA LEU A 204 -5.28 0.75 -2.48
C LEU A 204 -5.40 1.97 -3.40
N ASN A 205 -5.71 1.75 -4.67
CA ASN A 205 -6.17 2.79 -5.57
C ASN A 205 -7.32 2.24 -6.43
N THR A 206 -7.01 1.45 -7.46
CA THR A 206 -7.98 1.00 -8.47
C THR A 206 -9.11 0.16 -7.87
N ALA A 207 -8.87 -0.59 -6.80
CA ALA A 207 -9.91 -1.34 -6.09
C ALA A 207 -11.02 -0.43 -5.55
N VAL A 208 -10.68 0.81 -5.22
CA VAL A 208 -11.64 1.82 -4.76
C VAL A 208 -12.13 2.67 -5.93
N SER A 209 -11.23 3.35 -6.64
CA SER A 209 -11.61 4.31 -7.69
C SER A 209 -12.31 3.68 -8.90
N GLY A 210 -12.07 2.39 -9.16
CA GLY A 210 -12.70 1.62 -10.24
C GLY A 210 -13.97 0.86 -9.83
N ALA A 211 -14.39 0.96 -8.57
CA ALA A 211 -15.64 0.35 -8.12
C ALA A 211 -16.87 1.08 -8.68
N ALA A 212 -18.01 0.40 -8.79
CA ALA A 212 -19.26 1.03 -9.20
C ALA A 212 -19.69 2.15 -8.24
N ASP A 213 -19.36 2.03 -6.96
CA ASP A 213 -19.54 3.05 -5.92
C ASP A 213 -18.21 3.18 -5.12
N PRO A 214 -17.31 4.09 -5.53
CA PRO A 214 -16.04 4.27 -4.88
C PRO A 214 -16.13 4.67 -3.40
N VAL A 215 -17.13 5.44 -3.02
CA VAL A 215 -17.32 5.91 -1.65
C VAL A 215 -17.66 4.73 -0.72
N ARG A 216 -18.63 3.91 -1.14
CA ARG A 216 -18.97 2.70 -0.38
C ARG A 216 -17.84 1.69 -0.35
N MET A 217 -17.07 1.56 -1.44
CA MET A 217 -15.91 0.66 -1.49
C MET A 217 -14.80 1.14 -0.57
N ALA A 218 -14.51 2.46 -0.52
CA ALA A 218 -13.54 3.02 0.42
C ALA A 218 -13.89 2.68 1.88
N TYR A 219 -15.16 2.82 2.24
CA TYR A 219 -15.64 2.45 3.58
C TYR A 219 -15.52 0.95 3.85
N ALA A 220 -15.91 0.11 2.88
CA ALA A 220 -15.78 -1.34 3.00
C ALA A 220 -14.33 -1.79 3.18
N MET A 221 -13.39 -1.18 2.44
CA MET A 221 -11.96 -1.44 2.57
C MET A 221 -11.40 -1.03 3.93
N LYS A 222 -11.81 0.14 4.46
CA LYS A 222 -11.48 0.54 5.82
C LYS A 222 -11.88 -0.52 6.84
N LEU A 223 -13.15 -0.93 6.82
CA LEU A 223 -13.67 -1.94 7.74
C LEU A 223 -12.94 -3.30 7.59
N ALA A 224 -12.62 -3.67 6.35
CA ALA A 224 -11.89 -4.91 6.06
C ALA A 224 -10.48 -4.91 6.68
N ILE A 225 -9.75 -3.81 6.52
CA ILE A 225 -8.40 -3.67 7.07
C ILE A 225 -8.44 -3.69 8.61
N GLU A 226 -9.39 -2.99 9.21
CA GLU A 226 -9.59 -2.98 10.66
C GLU A 226 -9.94 -4.40 11.18
N ALA A 227 -10.91 -5.07 10.54
CA ALA A 227 -11.32 -6.41 10.92
C ALA A 227 -10.18 -7.43 10.79
N GLY A 228 -9.44 -7.42 9.66
CA GLY A 228 -8.31 -8.31 9.43
C GLY A 228 -7.20 -8.10 10.45
N ARG A 229 -6.89 -6.83 10.80
CA ARG A 229 -5.89 -6.53 11.83
C ARG A 229 -6.32 -7.01 13.21
N LEU A 230 -7.55 -6.78 13.61
CA LEU A 230 -8.09 -7.28 14.87
C LEU A 230 -8.08 -8.81 14.92
N GLY A 231 -8.43 -9.46 13.81
CA GLY A 231 -8.37 -10.93 13.68
C GLY A 231 -6.95 -11.48 13.85
N PHE A 232 -5.97 -10.83 13.23
CA PHE A 232 -4.55 -11.17 13.38
C PHE A 232 -4.08 -11.02 14.83
N GLU A 233 -4.38 -9.90 15.47
CA GLU A 233 -3.97 -9.61 16.84
C GLU A 233 -4.66 -10.49 17.88
N ALA A 234 -5.92 -10.87 17.63
CA ALA A 234 -6.67 -11.80 18.48
C ALA A 234 -6.15 -13.24 18.40
N GLY A 235 -5.54 -13.59 17.26
CA GLY A 235 -5.09 -14.96 16.97
C GLY A 235 -6.26 -15.89 16.62
N ARG A 236 -6.10 -16.64 15.53
CA ARG A 236 -7.11 -17.62 15.09
C ARG A 236 -6.99 -18.93 15.86
N ILE A 237 -8.08 -19.69 15.94
CA ILE A 237 -8.03 -21.06 16.42
C ILE A 237 -7.16 -21.92 15.47
N PRO A 238 -6.46 -22.95 16.00
CA PRO A 238 -5.72 -23.89 15.15
C PRO A 238 -6.63 -24.62 14.17
N GLU A 239 -6.15 -24.82 12.95
CA GLU A 239 -6.82 -25.71 12.00
C GLU A 239 -6.79 -27.16 12.48
N LYS A 240 -7.88 -27.86 12.30
CA LYS A 240 -8.03 -29.27 12.67
C LYS A 240 -8.58 -30.05 11.49
N ASN A 241 -8.07 -31.27 11.30
CA ASN A 241 -8.56 -32.18 10.25
C ASN A 241 -9.95 -32.75 10.53
N TYR A 242 -10.34 -32.76 11.81
CA TYR A 242 -11.62 -33.33 12.25
C TYR A 242 -12.44 -32.32 13.02
N ALA A 243 -13.76 -32.46 12.92
CA ALA A 243 -14.70 -31.64 13.67
C ALA A 243 -14.54 -31.84 15.19
N VAL A 244 -14.68 -30.73 15.91
CA VAL A 244 -14.77 -30.73 17.37
C VAL A 244 -16.10 -30.09 17.76
N ALA A 245 -16.93 -30.80 18.53
CA ALA A 245 -18.22 -30.27 18.94
C ALA A 245 -18.03 -28.97 19.73
N SER A 246 -18.82 -27.95 19.39
CA SER A 246 -18.81 -26.63 20.07
C SER A 246 -19.60 -26.66 21.39
N SER A 247 -20.51 -27.64 21.55
CA SER A 247 -21.28 -27.85 22.76
C SER A 247 -20.76 -29.06 23.51
N PRO A 248 -20.74 -29.05 24.88
CA PRO A 248 -20.42 -30.24 25.67
C PRO A 248 -21.39 -31.36 25.36
N ASN A 249 -20.88 -32.60 25.19
CA ASN A 249 -21.72 -33.78 25.06
C ASN A 249 -22.23 -34.31 26.43
N GLU A 250 -21.73 -33.73 27.52
CA GLU A 250 -22.13 -34.08 28.88
C GLU A 250 -23.27 -33.16 29.34
N GLY A 251 -24.36 -33.75 29.86
CA GLY A 251 -25.52 -33.02 30.39
C GLY A 251 -26.71 -32.92 29.45
N LEU A 252 -26.75 -33.69 28.34
CA LEU A 252 -28.00 -33.89 27.62
C LEU A 252 -28.89 -34.82 28.46
N PHE A 253 -30.08 -34.30 28.84
CA PHE A 253 -31.11 -35.12 29.49
C PHE A 253 -31.42 -36.34 28.61
N THR A 254 -31.15 -37.49 29.13
CA THR A 254 -31.67 -38.76 28.58
C THR A 254 -33.12 -38.92 28.94
#